data_9e326dc0ae6e5610a331762bfab31835
#
_entry.id   9e326dc0ae6e5610a331762bfab31835
#
_cell.length_a   1.000
_cell.length_b   1.000
_cell.length_c   1.000
_cell.angle_alpha   90.00
_cell.angle_beta   90.00
_cell.angle_gamma   90.00
#
_symmetry.space_group_name_H-M   'P 1'
#
loop_
_entity.id
_entity.type
_entity.pdbx_description
1 polymer ?
#
loop_
_entity_poly.entity_id
_entity_poly.type
_entity_poly.pdbx_seq_one_letter_code
_entity_poly.pdbx_strand_id
1 'polypeptide(L)'
;MVCLLDAYPADAWRDRAPAEAHDVWRAILHIAGQDPDALTREGPLTRERVIGHLRAQQHPLGNLTDELLHGIFEAVGFSNTLVRDHQHQTYDGTLLYIRAALDHVGENLSPDMWAPFATRLDVHDAPSLHAHLPGETALDSWLPPLEAALQAAETGVHR
;
A
#
# COMPACT_ATOMS: atom_id res chain seq x y z
N MET A 1 -10.13 -15.72 -9.09
CA MET A 1 -9.82 -15.19 -7.75
C MET A 1 -8.83 -14.06 -7.88
N VAL A 2 -8.98 -13.00 -7.09
CA VAL A 2 -8.02 -11.90 -6.93
C VAL A 2 -7.61 -11.83 -5.47
N CYS A 3 -6.32 -11.62 -5.18
CA CYS A 3 -5.83 -11.38 -3.84
C CYS A 3 -5.28 -9.95 -3.74
N LEU A 4 -5.70 -9.21 -2.71
CA LEU A 4 -5.21 -7.88 -2.40
C LEU A 4 -4.44 -7.91 -1.08
N LEU A 5 -3.27 -7.31 -1.06
CA LEU A 5 -2.47 -7.12 0.14
C LEU A 5 -2.66 -5.67 0.62
N ASP A 6 -3.55 -5.48 1.56
CA ASP A 6 -3.86 -4.21 2.25
C ASP A 6 -4.03 -3.00 1.31
N ALA A 7 -4.65 -3.25 0.14
CA ALA A 7 -4.89 -2.24 -0.88
C ALA A 7 -6.35 -1.77 -0.82
N TYR A 8 -6.58 -0.48 -0.81
CA TYR A 8 -7.92 0.12 -0.72
C TYR A 8 -8.40 0.61 -2.09
N PRO A 9 -9.73 0.61 -2.35
CA PRO A 9 -10.27 1.08 -3.62
C PRO A 9 -10.04 2.59 -3.81
N ALA A 10 -10.08 3.04 -5.06
CA ALA A 10 -9.93 4.43 -5.44
C ALA A 10 -10.87 5.38 -4.67
N ASP A 11 -12.05 4.89 -4.31
CA ASP A 11 -13.07 5.65 -3.55
C ASP A 11 -12.57 6.10 -2.17
N ALA A 12 -11.61 5.38 -1.57
CA ALA A 12 -10.96 5.77 -0.32
C ALA A 12 -10.15 7.07 -0.45
N TRP A 13 -9.75 7.41 -1.68
CA TRP A 13 -8.81 8.51 -1.98
C TRP A 13 -9.44 9.65 -2.77
N ARG A 14 -10.58 9.42 -3.43
CA ARG A 14 -11.20 10.34 -4.41
C ARG A 14 -11.49 11.72 -3.83
N ASP A 15 -12.00 11.78 -2.62
CA ASP A 15 -12.38 13.01 -1.94
C ASP A 15 -11.23 13.68 -1.17
N ARG A 16 -10.06 13.04 -1.12
CA ARG A 16 -8.88 13.63 -0.50
C ARG A 16 -8.28 14.70 -1.41
N ALA A 17 -7.65 15.72 -0.83
CA ALA A 17 -6.90 16.71 -1.61
C ALA A 17 -5.82 16.03 -2.48
N PRO A 18 -5.47 16.60 -3.64
CA PRO A 18 -4.30 16.16 -4.40
C PRO A 18 -3.04 16.17 -3.52
N ALA A 19 -2.17 15.19 -3.73
CA ALA A 19 -0.92 15.14 -2.99
C ALA A 19 -0.02 16.33 -3.36
N GLU A 20 0.45 17.04 -2.36
CA GLU A 20 1.48 18.07 -2.50
C GLU A 20 2.88 17.45 -2.42
N ALA A 21 3.92 18.22 -2.72
CA ALA A 21 5.30 17.74 -2.66
C ALA A 21 5.67 17.14 -1.28
N HIS A 22 5.13 17.70 -0.21
CA HIS A 22 5.29 17.19 1.15
C HIS A 22 4.74 15.77 1.29
N ASP A 23 3.55 15.50 0.74
CA ASP A 23 2.88 14.21 0.82
C ASP A 23 3.63 13.15 0.02
N VAL A 24 4.19 13.54 -1.14
CA VAL A 24 5.02 12.66 -1.96
C VAL A 24 6.29 12.25 -1.19
N TRP A 25 6.97 13.18 -0.54
CA TRP A 25 8.13 12.86 0.29
C TRP A 25 7.77 11.98 1.49
N ARG A 26 6.61 12.22 2.09
CA ARG A 26 6.05 11.39 3.15
C ARG A 26 5.83 9.94 2.68
N ALA A 27 5.23 9.77 1.51
CA ALA A 27 5.02 8.45 0.90
C ALA A 27 6.34 7.75 0.56
N ILE A 28 7.35 8.46 0.05
CA ILE A 28 8.68 7.90 -0.24
C ILE A 28 9.35 7.40 1.05
N LEU A 29 9.26 8.12 2.17
CA LEU A 29 9.76 7.67 3.46
C LEU A 29 9.04 6.39 3.92
N HIS A 30 7.72 6.36 3.78
CA HIS A 30 6.92 5.19 4.16
C HIS A 30 7.29 3.95 3.31
N ILE A 31 7.42 4.11 1.98
CA ILE A 31 7.90 3.05 1.07
C ILE A 31 9.31 2.57 1.46
N ALA A 32 10.16 3.47 1.96
CA ALA A 32 11.48 3.14 2.47
C ALA A 32 11.46 2.49 3.86
N GLY A 33 10.28 2.21 4.44
CA GLY A 33 10.14 1.63 5.79
C GLY A 33 10.59 2.58 6.91
N GLN A 34 10.58 3.91 6.65
CA GLN A 34 10.94 4.94 7.62
C GLN A 34 9.68 5.57 8.21
N ASP A 35 9.75 6.05 9.47
CA ASP A 35 8.68 6.81 10.09
C ASP A 35 8.72 8.28 9.62
N PRO A 36 7.76 8.72 8.78
CA PRO A 36 7.74 10.10 8.31
C PRO A 36 7.46 11.11 9.43
N ASP A 37 6.71 10.70 10.47
CA ASP A 37 6.32 11.58 11.58
C ASP A 37 7.52 11.94 12.45
N ALA A 38 8.48 11.03 12.59
CA ALA A 38 9.73 11.32 13.28
C ALA A 38 10.45 12.50 12.62
N LEU A 39 10.58 12.45 11.29
CA LEU A 39 11.29 13.51 10.54
C LEU A 39 10.47 14.78 10.42
N THR A 40 9.13 14.71 10.33
CA THR A 40 8.23 15.86 10.24
C THR A 40 8.27 16.71 11.53
N ARG A 41 8.42 16.09 12.71
CA ARG A 41 8.55 16.81 14.00
C ARG A 41 9.73 17.77 14.03
N GLU A 42 10.77 17.51 13.26
CA GLU A 42 11.97 18.35 13.18
C GLU A 42 11.85 19.49 12.13
N GLY A 43 10.78 19.48 11.30
CA GLY A 43 10.51 20.51 10.28
C GLY A 43 9.90 19.92 9.00
N PRO A 44 9.70 20.73 7.96
CA PRO A 44 9.05 20.31 6.72
C PRO A 44 9.88 19.25 5.99
N LEU A 45 9.19 18.31 5.33
CA LEU A 45 9.82 17.30 4.48
C LEU A 45 10.21 17.95 3.14
N THR A 46 11.49 18.28 3.02
CA THR A 46 12.08 18.71 1.75
C THR A 46 12.91 17.58 1.16
N ARG A 47 13.21 17.68 -0.13
CA ARG A 47 14.09 16.73 -0.83
C ARG A 47 15.40 16.53 -0.08
N GLU A 48 16.07 17.62 0.28
CA GLU A 48 17.39 17.59 0.92
C GLU A 48 17.34 16.86 2.26
N ARG A 49 16.30 17.11 3.06
CA ARG A 49 16.13 16.47 4.37
C ARG A 49 15.83 14.98 4.24
N VAL A 50 14.89 14.62 3.35
CA VAL A 50 14.51 13.21 3.15
C VAL A 50 15.70 12.40 2.62
N ILE A 51 16.39 12.90 1.61
CA ILE A 51 17.56 12.20 1.04
C ILE A 51 18.72 12.17 2.04
N GLY A 52 18.95 13.26 2.78
CA GLY A 52 19.95 13.29 3.86
C GLY A 52 19.67 12.25 4.95
N HIS A 53 18.41 12.11 5.36
CA HIS A 53 17.97 11.08 6.32
C HIS A 53 18.20 9.67 5.77
N LEU A 54 17.75 9.38 4.54
CA LEU A 54 17.94 8.07 3.91
C LEU A 54 19.43 7.70 3.76
N ARG A 55 20.30 8.67 3.46
CA ARG A 55 21.76 8.47 3.44
C ARG A 55 22.31 8.15 4.81
N ALA A 56 21.90 8.88 5.84
CA ALA A 56 22.33 8.63 7.22
C ALA A 56 21.92 7.23 7.70
N GLN A 57 20.77 6.71 7.23
CA GLN A 57 20.28 5.35 7.50
C GLN A 57 20.89 4.30 6.56
N GLN A 58 21.82 4.67 5.66
CA GLN A 58 22.39 3.79 4.65
C GLN A 58 21.34 3.12 3.75
N HIS A 59 20.18 3.75 3.60
CA HIS A 59 19.11 3.22 2.77
C HIS A 59 19.45 3.36 1.27
N PRO A 60 19.20 2.33 0.43
CA PRO A 60 19.53 2.35 -1.00
C PRO A 60 19.03 3.58 -1.76
N LEU A 61 17.81 4.05 -1.47
CA LEU A 61 17.23 5.25 -2.10
C LEU A 61 18.07 6.52 -1.85
N GLY A 62 18.78 6.61 -0.73
CA GLY A 62 19.66 7.74 -0.43
C GLY A 62 20.86 7.87 -1.35
N ASN A 63 21.24 6.79 -2.06
CA ASN A 63 22.41 6.74 -2.94
C ASN A 63 22.06 6.78 -4.43
N LEU A 64 20.78 6.94 -4.77
CA LEU A 64 20.34 7.09 -6.16
C LEU A 64 20.80 8.42 -6.76
N THR A 65 20.93 8.44 -8.09
CA THR A 65 21.18 9.69 -8.83
C THR A 65 19.99 10.64 -8.73
N ASP A 66 20.23 11.92 -8.93
CA ASP A 66 19.19 12.95 -8.90
C ASP A 66 18.07 12.70 -9.91
N GLU A 67 18.43 12.15 -11.08
CA GLU A 67 17.48 11.79 -12.13
C GLU A 67 16.54 10.65 -11.69
N LEU A 68 17.08 9.59 -11.09
CA LEU A 68 16.28 8.47 -10.57
C LEU A 68 15.39 8.90 -9.42
N LEU A 69 15.89 9.73 -8.50
CA LEU A 69 15.10 10.27 -7.40
C LEU A 69 13.96 11.16 -7.90
N HIS A 70 14.21 11.98 -8.93
CA HIS A 70 13.17 12.77 -9.57
C HIS A 70 12.11 11.86 -10.22
N GLY A 71 12.55 10.83 -10.95
CA GLY A 71 11.63 9.84 -11.55
C GLY A 71 10.75 9.12 -10.52
N ILE A 72 11.30 8.73 -9.38
CA ILE A 72 10.54 8.13 -8.26
C ILE A 72 9.52 9.14 -7.70
N PHE A 73 9.95 10.38 -7.47
CA PHE A 73 9.08 11.44 -6.96
C PHE A 73 7.88 11.69 -7.89
N GLU A 74 8.13 11.83 -9.18
CA GLU A 74 7.09 12.01 -10.20
C GLU A 74 6.16 10.78 -10.28
N ALA A 75 6.71 9.57 -10.25
CA ALA A 75 5.92 8.34 -10.29
C ALA A 75 4.98 8.21 -9.08
N VAL A 76 5.46 8.51 -7.88
CA VAL A 76 4.64 8.47 -6.65
C VAL A 76 3.54 9.54 -6.71
N GLY A 77 3.86 10.77 -7.11
CA GLY A 77 2.88 11.85 -7.28
C GLY A 77 1.82 11.53 -8.33
N PHE A 78 2.25 11.03 -9.50
CA PHE A 78 1.36 10.65 -10.58
C PHE A 78 0.47 9.46 -10.24
N SER A 79 1.00 8.45 -9.53
CA SER A 79 0.22 7.30 -9.05
C SER A 79 -0.94 7.74 -8.15
N ASN A 80 -0.74 8.75 -7.31
CA ASN A 80 -1.80 9.32 -6.49
C ASN A 80 -2.97 9.87 -7.34
N THR A 81 -2.65 10.57 -8.42
CA THR A 81 -3.66 11.08 -9.37
C THR A 81 -4.39 9.93 -10.07
N LEU A 82 -3.65 8.94 -10.58
CA LEU A 82 -4.25 7.78 -11.26
C LEU A 82 -5.20 7.01 -10.36
N VAL A 83 -4.82 6.76 -9.11
CA VAL A 83 -5.67 6.06 -8.14
C VAL A 83 -6.98 6.83 -7.91
N ARG A 84 -6.93 8.16 -7.79
CA ARG A 84 -8.12 8.99 -7.55
C ARG A 84 -9.09 9.03 -8.73
N ASP A 85 -8.57 9.01 -9.94
CA ASP A 85 -9.36 9.06 -11.18
C ASP A 85 -9.87 7.68 -11.60
N HIS A 86 -9.34 6.62 -11.00
CA HIS A 86 -9.72 5.26 -11.35
C HIS A 86 -11.17 4.96 -10.94
N GLN A 87 -11.90 4.26 -11.81
CA GLN A 87 -13.23 3.73 -11.56
C GLN A 87 -13.18 2.21 -11.58
N HIS A 88 -13.48 1.61 -10.43
CA HIS A 88 -13.54 0.16 -10.34
C HIS A 88 -14.77 -0.39 -11.06
N GLN A 89 -14.56 -1.52 -11.73
CA GLN A 89 -15.65 -2.36 -12.22
C GLN A 89 -15.90 -3.48 -11.22
N THR A 90 -17.14 -4.00 -11.21
CA THR A 90 -17.47 -5.14 -10.36
C THR A 90 -16.75 -6.40 -10.87
N TYR A 91 -16.05 -7.05 -9.97
CA TYR A 91 -15.42 -8.34 -10.20
C TYR A 91 -16.38 -9.47 -9.81
N ASP A 92 -16.76 -10.30 -10.79
CA ASP A 92 -17.59 -11.47 -10.55
C ASP A 92 -16.73 -12.63 -10.04
N GLY A 93 -16.46 -12.61 -8.74
CA GLY A 93 -15.63 -13.64 -8.10
C GLY A 93 -15.34 -13.32 -6.64
N THR A 94 -14.50 -14.18 -6.06
CA THR A 94 -14.00 -13.99 -4.70
C THR A 94 -12.77 -13.10 -4.70
N LEU A 95 -12.82 -12.05 -3.90
CA LEU A 95 -11.70 -11.20 -3.56
C LEU A 95 -11.18 -11.63 -2.18
N LEU A 96 -9.96 -12.15 -2.15
CA LEU A 96 -9.23 -12.42 -0.91
C LEU A 96 -8.50 -11.15 -0.50
N TYR A 97 -8.78 -10.65 0.69
CA TYR A 97 -8.15 -9.45 1.23
C TYR A 97 -7.31 -9.77 2.44
N ILE A 98 -6.02 -9.49 2.37
CA ILE A 98 -5.10 -9.61 3.49
C ILE A 98 -4.92 -8.22 4.10
N ARG A 99 -5.42 -8.03 5.33
CA ARG A 99 -5.32 -6.75 6.05
C ARG A 99 -4.06 -6.69 6.89
N ALA A 100 -3.32 -5.59 6.80
CA ALA A 100 -2.25 -5.25 7.73
C ALA A 100 -2.87 -4.78 9.06
N ALA A 101 -3.06 -5.71 10.02
CA ALA A 101 -3.84 -5.45 11.23
C ALA A 101 -3.18 -4.48 12.22
N LEU A 102 -1.89 -4.17 12.05
CA LEU A 102 -1.16 -3.21 12.89
C LEU A 102 -1.12 -1.81 12.28
N ASP A 103 -1.65 -1.65 11.07
CA ASP A 103 -1.72 -0.37 10.36
C ASP A 103 -3.12 0.22 10.41
N HIS A 104 -3.26 1.47 9.97
CA HIS A 104 -4.54 2.18 9.81
C HIS A 104 -5.40 2.28 11.07
N VAL A 105 -4.79 2.18 12.26
CA VAL A 105 -5.51 2.33 13.53
C VAL A 105 -6.06 3.75 13.65
N GLY A 106 -7.40 3.85 13.71
CA GLY A 106 -8.10 5.15 13.79
C GLY A 106 -8.36 5.83 12.44
N GLU A 107 -7.98 5.23 11.33
CA GLU A 107 -8.36 5.68 9.99
C GLU A 107 -9.71 5.08 9.55
N ASN A 108 -10.44 5.79 8.67
CA ASN A 108 -11.69 5.30 8.07
C ASN A 108 -11.41 4.37 6.88
N LEU A 109 -10.39 3.52 7.00
CA LEU A 109 -10.04 2.53 5.98
C LEU A 109 -10.50 1.14 6.46
N SER A 110 -11.33 0.48 5.66
CA SER A 110 -11.85 -0.85 5.95
C SER A 110 -11.84 -1.71 4.69
N PRO A 111 -11.54 -3.02 4.81
CA PRO A 111 -11.71 -3.97 3.71
C PRO A 111 -13.12 -3.96 3.09
N ASP A 112 -14.15 -3.62 3.89
CA ASP A 112 -15.54 -3.54 3.43
C ASP A 112 -15.76 -2.52 2.31
N MET A 113 -14.84 -1.58 2.12
CA MET A 113 -14.86 -0.66 0.98
C MET A 113 -14.78 -1.39 -0.37
N TRP A 114 -14.33 -2.64 -0.39
CA TRP A 114 -14.34 -3.49 -1.58
C TRP A 114 -15.66 -4.22 -1.83
N ALA A 115 -16.58 -4.24 -0.86
CA ALA A 115 -17.86 -4.95 -1.00
C ALA A 115 -18.69 -4.54 -2.24
N PRO A 116 -18.70 -3.27 -2.70
CA PRO A 116 -19.39 -2.88 -3.93
C PRO A 116 -18.73 -3.41 -5.21
N PHE A 117 -17.48 -3.85 -5.14
CA PHE A 117 -16.65 -4.19 -6.29
C PHE A 117 -16.32 -5.69 -6.40
N ALA A 118 -16.86 -6.53 -5.51
CA ALA A 118 -16.66 -7.98 -5.59
C ALA A 118 -17.93 -8.72 -5.16
N THR A 119 -18.20 -9.87 -5.80
CA THR A 119 -19.35 -10.72 -5.43
C THR A 119 -19.16 -11.33 -4.05
N ARG A 120 -17.92 -11.65 -3.68
CA ARG A 120 -17.54 -12.16 -2.36
C ARG A 120 -16.22 -11.56 -1.90
N LEU A 121 -16.19 -11.16 -0.64
CA LEU A 121 -15.01 -10.62 0.04
C LEU A 121 -14.64 -11.54 1.20
N ASP A 122 -13.47 -12.15 1.15
CA ASP A 122 -12.89 -12.95 2.23
C ASP A 122 -11.73 -12.16 2.83
N VAL A 123 -11.82 -11.82 4.13
CA VAL A 123 -10.83 -10.98 4.81
C VAL A 123 -10.02 -11.81 5.80
N HIS A 124 -8.69 -11.67 5.74
CA HIS A 124 -7.76 -12.25 6.70
C HIS A 124 -6.85 -11.18 7.28
N ASP A 125 -6.68 -11.21 8.60
CA ASP A 125 -5.80 -10.30 9.32
C ASP A 125 -4.39 -10.89 9.39
N ALA A 126 -3.41 -10.13 8.89
CA ALA A 126 -2.00 -10.38 9.12
C ALA A 126 -1.50 -9.45 10.23
N PRO A 127 -0.85 -9.94 11.29
CA PRO A 127 -0.32 -9.13 12.38
C PRO A 127 0.96 -8.39 11.94
N SER A 128 0.84 -7.53 10.95
CA SER A 128 1.93 -6.81 10.29
C SER A 128 1.53 -5.38 9.97
N LEU A 129 2.52 -4.52 9.73
CA LEU A 129 2.34 -3.22 9.07
C LEU A 129 2.25 -3.42 7.55
N HIS A 130 1.60 -2.48 6.86
CA HIS A 130 1.44 -2.49 5.40
C HIS A 130 2.76 -2.72 4.66
N ALA A 131 3.77 -1.91 4.99
CA ALA A 131 5.09 -1.99 4.36
C ALA A 131 5.82 -3.32 4.58
N HIS A 132 5.43 -4.09 5.61
CA HIS A 132 6.07 -5.34 5.98
C HIS A 132 5.32 -6.60 5.51
N LEU A 133 4.13 -6.45 4.93
CA LEU A 133 3.34 -7.58 4.44
C LEU A 133 4.09 -8.48 3.45
N PRO A 134 4.91 -7.96 2.51
CA PRO A 134 5.69 -8.82 1.61
C PRO A 134 6.90 -9.48 2.27
N GLY A 135 7.22 -9.13 3.53
CA GLY A 135 8.37 -9.65 4.25
C GLY A 135 8.16 -11.08 4.77
N GLU A 136 9.27 -11.82 4.93
CA GLU A 136 9.27 -13.22 5.40
C GLU A 136 8.46 -13.42 6.69
N THR A 137 8.55 -12.49 7.64
CA THR A 137 7.88 -12.59 8.94
C THR A 137 6.35 -12.55 8.81
N ALA A 138 5.81 -11.86 7.80
CA ALA A 138 4.37 -11.77 7.59
C ALA A 138 3.83 -12.92 6.73
N LEU A 139 4.67 -13.55 5.90
CA LEU A 139 4.27 -14.63 4.99
C LEU A 139 3.53 -15.75 5.70
N ASP A 140 4.04 -16.21 6.84
CA ASP A 140 3.44 -17.32 7.59
C ASP A 140 1.99 -17.04 8.03
N SER A 141 1.60 -15.77 8.13
CA SER A 141 0.26 -15.38 8.55
C SER A 141 -0.76 -15.34 7.41
N TRP A 142 -0.34 -15.06 6.18
CA TRP A 142 -1.27 -14.87 5.06
C TRP A 142 -1.07 -15.84 3.88
N LEU A 143 0.07 -16.53 3.79
CA LEU A 143 0.31 -17.53 2.76
C LEU A 143 -0.67 -18.71 2.84
N PRO A 144 -0.97 -19.31 4.03
CA PRO A 144 -1.93 -20.40 4.13
C PRO A 144 -3.34 -20.08 3.61
N PRO A 145 -3.97 -18.92 3.96
CA PRO A 145 -5.25 -18.57 3.36
C PRO A 145 -5.17 -18.31 1.84
N LEU A 146 -4.07 -17.80 1.32
CA LEU A 146 -3.87 -17.66 -0.12
C LEU A 146 -3.79 -19.03 -0.82
N GLU A 147 -3.01 -19.97 -0.28
CA GLU A 147 -2.89 -21.34 -0.82
C GLU A 147 -4.25 -22.06 -0.82
N ALA A 148 -5.00 -21.96 0.28
CA ALA A 148 -6.34 -22.55 0.37
C ALA A 148 -7.30 -21.96 -0.67
N ALA A 149 -7.24 -20.65 -0.88
CA ALA A 149 -8.08 -19.97 -1.86
C ALA A 149 -7.69 -20.34 -3.31
N LEU A 150 -6.39 -20.51 -3.60
CA LEU A 150 -5.91 -20.99 -4.90
C LEU A 150 -6.39 -22.41 -5.18
N GLN A 151 -6.23 -23.33 -4.23
CA GLN A 151 -6.71 -24.72 -4.36
C GLN A 151 -8.23 -24.79 -4.58
N ALA A 152 -9.00 -23.96 -3.87
CA ALA A 152 -10.45 -23.87 -4.06
C ALA A 152 -10.82 -23.34 -5.45
N ALA A 153 -10.07 -22.39 -5.99
CA ALA A 153 -10.28 -21.86 -7.33
C ALA A 153 -9.98 -22.90 -8.42
N GLU A 154 -8.91 -23.68 -8.27
CA GLU A 154 -8.55 -24.77 -9.20
C GLU A 154 -9.60 -25.87 -9.22
N THR A 155 -10.12 -26.26 -8.05
CA THR A 155 -11.16 -27.30 -7.97
C THR A 155 -12.53 -26.84 -8.45
N GLY A 156 -12.82 -25.55 -8.38
CA GLY A 156 -14.07 -24.93 -8.86
C GLY A 156 -14.17 -24.80 -10.38
N VAL A 157 -13.06 -24.80 -11.10
CA VAL A 157 -13.02 -24.68 -12.58
C VAL A 157 -13.48 -25.98 -13.28
N HIS A 158 -13.57 -27.09 -12.55
CA HIS A 158 -13.99 -28.39 -13.08
C HIS A 158 -15.48 -28.72 -12.83
N ARG A 159 -16.31 -27.74 -12.46
CA ARG A 159 -17.76 -27.87 -12.32
C ARG A 159 -18.49 -26.91 -13.23
#